data_a5aa0f1dcc275ba8ef9309bcb6aa5706
#
_entry.id   a5aa0f1dcc275ba8ef9309bcb6aa5706
#
_cell.length_a   1.000
_cell.length_b   1.000
_cell.length_c   1.000
_cell.angle_alpha   90.00
_cell.angle_beta   90.00
_cell.angle_gamma   90.00
#
_symmetry.space_group_name_H-M   'P 1'
#
loop_
_entity.id
_entity.type
_entity.pdbx_description
1 polymer ?
#
loop_
_entity_poly.entity_id
_entity_poly.type
_entity_poly.pdbx_seq_one_letter_code
_entity_poly.pdbx_strand_id
1 'polypeptide(L)'
;MSWTKIMECVPNFSEGRDLQKIDEIVSPFRAKAGVKLLDYSNDEDHNRLVVTVVGEPEPLRDAVLEAIGVAVELIDLNHHQGQHPRMGAVDVVPFIPIRNVTMEEAVALSKEVGKEVAKRYNLPVFLYEKSASAPHRENLAAVRKGEFEGMAEKIKQPEWHPDFGLAERHPTAGTVAIGARMPLVAYNINLNRSEERRVGKECR
;
A
#
# COMPACT_ATOMS: atom_id res chain seq x y z
N MET A 1 -22.71 17.30 -2.06
CA MET A 1 -21.52 17.92 -1.43
C MET A 1 -20.45 18.08 -2.49
N SER A 2 -19.96 19.30 -2.71
CA SER A 2 -18.87 19.54 -3.66
C SER A 2 -17.57 19.62 -2.86
N TRP A 3 -16.76 18.57 -2.88
CA TRP A 3 -15.41 18.61 -2.30
C TRP A 3 -14.53 19.59 -3.09
N THR A 4 -13.80 20.43 -2.38
CA THR A 4 -12.91 21.40 -3.03
C THR A 4 -11.62 20.73 -3.48
N LYS A 5 -11.06 19.85 -2.65
CA LYS A 5 -9.86 19.04 -2.93
C LYS A 5 -10.26 17.58 -3.06
N ILE A 6 -9.66 16.88 -4.03
CA ILE A 6 -9.87 15.43 -4.19
C ILE A 6 -8.52 14.74 -4.33
N MET A 7 -8.33 13.76 -3.49
CA MET A 7 -7.21 12.82 -3.52
C MET A 7 -7.77 11.40 -3.61
N GLU A 8 -7.09 10.54 -4.35
CA GLU A 8 -7.35 9.11 -4.39
C GLU A 8 -6.32 8.37 -3.55
N CYS A 9 -6.73 7.26 -2.97
CA CYS A 9 -5.83 6.27 -2.38
C CYS A 9 -6.24 4.88 -2.86
N VAL A 10 -5.24 4.05 -3.18
CA VAL A 10 -5.47 2.67 -3.66
C VAL A 10 -4.69 1.68 -2.80
N PRO A 11 -5.02 1.55 -1.50
CA PRO A 11 -4.32 0.62 -0.63
C PRO A 11 -4.53 -0.83 -1.06
N ASN A 12 -3.48 -1.63 -0.92
CA ASN A 12 -3.50 -3.06 -1.17
C ASN A 12 -3.25 -3.79 0.16
N PHE A 13 -4.08 -4.80 0.44
CA PHE A 13 -4.01 -5.61 1.64
C PHE A 13 -3.78 -7.08 1.28
N SER A 14 -3.07 -7.79 2.14
CA SER A 14 -2.75 -9.20 1.94
C SER A 14 -3.85 -10.11 2.50
N GLU A 15 -5.06 -9.94 1.99
CA GLU A 15 -6.23 -10.77 2.27
C GLU A 15 -7.15 -10.79 1.05
N GLY A 16 -7.43 -11.96 0.52
CA GLY A 16 -8.28 -12.09 -0.67
C GLY A 16 -9.34 -13.19 -0.54
N ARG A 17 -9.37 -13.88 0.58
CA ARG A 17 -10.17 -15.11 0.78
C ARG A 17 -11.23 -15.00 1.87
N ASP A 18 -10.88 -14.41 2.99
CA ASP A 18 -11.80 -14.24 4.13
C ASP A 18 -12.65 -12.99 3.93
N LEU A 19 -13.88 -13.20 3.46
CA LEU A 19 -14.82 -12.11 3.16
C LEU A 19 -15.21 -11.31 4.41
N GLN A 20 -15.15 -11.90 5.61
CA GLN A 20 -15.43 -11.16 6.84
C GLN A 20 -14.28 -10.19 7.16
N LYS A 21 -13.04 -10.63 7.07
CA LYS A 21 -11.88 -9.75 7.24
C LYS A 21 -11.83 -8.65 6.19
N ILE A 22 -12.17 -9.00 4.93
CA ILE A 22 -12.26 -8.02 3.85
C ILE A 22 -13.31 -6.94 4.19
N ASP A 23 -14.48 -7.33 4.67
CA ASP A 23 -15.54 -6.41 5.04
C ASP A 23 -15.12 -5.48 6.19
N GLU A 24 -14.44 -6.02 7.20
CA GLU A 24 -13.89 -5.24 8.32
C GLU A 24 -12.82 -4.25 7.86
N ILE A 25 -11.89 -4.65 6.98
CA ILE A 25 -10.84 -3.78 6.42
C ILE A 25 -11.45 -2.65 5.57
N VAL A 26 -12.52 -2.93 4.83
CA VAL A 26 -13.17 -1.95 3.95
C VAL A 26 -14.12 -1.02 4.73
N SER A 27 -14.61 -1.44 5.89
CA SER A 27 -15.63 -0.70 6.65
C SER A 27 -15.27 0.76 6.97
N PRO A 28 -14.00 1.14 7.31
CA PRO A 28 -13.62 2.52 7.57
C PRO A 28 -13.87 3.49 6.39
N PHE A 29 -13.91 2.96 5.17
CA PHE A 29 -14.13 3.76 3.97
C PHE A 29 -15.60 4.00 3.63
N ARG A 30 -16.52 3.22 4.20
CA ARG A 30 -17.95 3.25 3.83
C ARG A 30 -18.76 4.36 4.50
N ALA A 31 -18.42 4.74 5.71
CA ALA A 31 -19.26 5.61 6.53
C ALA A 31 -18.62 6.94 6.93
N LYS A 32 -17.43 7.26 6.41
CA LYS A 32 -16.70 8.47 6.80
C LYS A 32 -17.10 9.66 5.93
N ALA A 33 -17.56 10.75 6.57
CA ALA A 33 -17.83 12.00 5.88
C ALA A 33 -16.56 12.53 5.21
N GLY A 34 -16.67 13.00 3.96
CA GLY A 34 -15.51 13.46 3.18
C GLY A 34 -14.73 12.35 2.48
N VAL A 35 -15.18 11.10 2.58
CA VAL A 35 -14.59 9.93 1.90
C VAL A 35 -15.66 9.19 1.10
N LYS A 36 -15.28 8.64 -0.03
CA LYS A 36 -16.13 7.79 -0.87
C LYS A 36 -15.34 6.56 -1.32
N LEU A 37 -15.78 5.40 -0.90
CA LEU A 37 -15.37 4.12 -1.47
C LEU A 37 -15.89 4.05 -2.91
N LEU A 38 -15.00 3.90 -3.88
CA LEU A 38 -15.36 3.75 -5.29
C LEU A 38 -15.54 2.29 -5.67
N ASP A 39 -14.55 1.47 -5.30
CA ASP A 39 -14.53 0.06 -5.62
C ASP A 39 -13.60 -0.69 -4.68
N TYR A 40 -13.78 -1.99 -4.57
CA TYR A 40 -12.79 -2.92 -4.05
C TYR A 40 -12.92 -4.28 -4.71
N SER A 41 -11.78 -4.93 -4.90
CA SER A 41 -11.72 -6.26 -5.50
C SER A 41 -10.76 -7.13 -4.72
N ASN A 42 -11.17 -8.36 -4.49
CA ASN A 42 -10.33 -9.40 -3.89
C ASN A 42 -10.03 -10.50 -4.91
N ASP A 43 -8.85 -11.06 -4.81
CA ASP A 43 -8.36 -12.15 -5.65
C ASP A 43 -7.85 -13.27 -4.74
N GLU A 44 -8.51 -14.44 -4.83
CA GLU A 44 -8.22 -15.60 -3.98
C GLU A 44 -6.88 -16.26 -4.33
N ASP A 45 -6.49 -16.28 -5.60
CA ASP A 45 -5.23 -16.88 -6.05
C ASP A 45 -4.03 -16.03 -5.62
N HIS A 46 -4.13 -14.72 -5.80
CA HIS A 46 -3.14 -13.77 -5.31
C HIS A 46 -3.23 -13.55 -3.80
N ASN A 47 -4.34 -13.90 -3.17
CA ASN A 47 -4.68 -13.62 -1.77
C ASN A 47 -4.45 -12.15 -1.44
N ARG A 48 -5.12 -11.29 -2.21
CA ARG A 48 -4.94 -9.83 -2.20
C ARG A 48 -6.27 -9.12 -2.33
N LEU A 49 -6.41 -8.03 -1.57
CA LEU A 49 -7.48 -7.05 -1.68
C LEU A 49 -6.91 -5.73 -2.19
N VAL A 50 -7.56 -5.15 -3.17
CA VAL A 50 -7.29 -3.79 -3.66
C VAL A 50 -8.52 -2.93 -3.40
N VAL A 51 -8.33 -1.80 -2.74
CA VAL A 51 -9.42 -0.85 -2.44
C VAL A 51 -9.15 0.45 -3.17
N THR A 52 -10.15 1.00 -3.85
CA THR A 52 -10.09 2.32 -4.48
C THR A 52 -11.00 3.29 -3.76
N VAL A 53 -10.41 4.32 -3.18
CA VAL A 53 -11.12 5.30 -2.35
C VAL A 53 -10.69 6.71 -2.73
N VAL A 54 -11.64 7.64 -2.73
CA VAL A 54 -11.39 9.07 -2.93
C VAL A 54 -11.95 9.88 -1.78
N GLY A 55 -11.34 11.04 -1.53
CA GLY A 55 -11.84 11.93 -0.49
C GLY A 55 -11.09 13.24 -0.42
N GLU A 56 -11.50 14.07 0.52
CA GLU A 56 -10.71 15.21 0.94
C GLU A 56 -9.48 14.70 1.72
N PRO A 57 -8.32 15.38 1.64
CA PRO A 57 -7.06 14.85 2.17
C PRO A 57 -7.11 14.38 3.63
N GLU A 58 -7.66 15.19 4.54
CA GLU A 58 -7.70 14.86 5.96
C GLU A 58 -8.66 13.70 6.30
N PRO A 59 -9.95 13.71 5.86
CA PRO A 59 -10.84 12.57 6.06
C PRO A 59 -10.30 11.27 5.43
N LEU A 60 -9.67 11.36 4.24
CA LEU A 60 -9.07 10.21 3.57
C LEU A 60 -7.90 9.65 4.38
N ARG A 61 -7.01 10.51 4.89
CA ARG A 61 -5.93 10.11 5.81
C ARG A 61 -6.47 9.30 6.97
N ASP A 62 -7.50 9.82 7.64
CA ASP A 62 -8.05 9.18 8.84
C ASP A 62 -8.69 7.83 8.54
N ALA A 63 -9.41 7.71 7.41
CA ALA A 63 -9.99 6.44 6.96
C ALA A 63 -8.89 5.40 6.63
N VAL A 64 -7.85 5.84 5.94
CA VAL A 64 -6.70 4.97 5.60
C VAL A 64 -5.98 4.48 6.86
N LEU A 65 -5.74 5.36 7.83
CA LEU A 65 -5.12 4.98 9.10
C LEU A 65 -5.96 3.93 9.85
N GLU A 66 -7.28 4.11 9.92
CA GLU A 66 -8.19 3.14 10.55
C GLU A 66 -8.13 1.78 9.83
N ALA A 67 -8.21 1.76 8.50
CA ALA A 67 -8.14 0.52 7.70
C ALA A 67 -6.79 -0.21 7.86
N ILE A 68 -5.68 0.54 7.95
CA ILE A 68 -4.37 -0.04 8.24
C ILE A 68 -4.37 -0.71 9.62
N GLY A 69 -4.95 -0.08 10.63
CA GLY A 69 -5.06 -0.65 11.98
C GLY A 69 -5.83 -1.97 11.98
N VAL A 70 -6.99 -2.01 11.33
CA VAL A 70 -7.79 -3.24 11.18
C VAL A 70 -6.99 -4.35 10.49
N ALA A 71 -6.29 -4.03 9.40
CA ALA A 71 -5.49 -5.01 8.67
C ALA A 71 -4.33 -5.56 9.50
N VAL A 72 -3.66 -4.73 10.29
CA VAL A 72 -2.56 -5.14 11.19
C VAL A 72 -3.06 -6.11 12.26
N GLU A 73 -4.28 -5.93 12.76
CA GLU A 73 -4.90 -6.80 13.77
C GLU A 73 -5.38 -8.13 13.19
N LEU A 74 -5.92 -8.12 11.96
CA LEU A 74 -6.60 -9.29 11.39
C LEU A 74 -5.72 -10.19 10.54
N ILE A 75 -4.63 -9.67 9.96
CA ILE A 75 -3.79 -10.39 9.00
C ILE A 75 -2.49 -10.83 9.64
N ASP A 76 -2.27 -12.15 9.69
CA ASP A 76 -1.01 -12.76 10.09
C ASP A 76 -0.28 -13.34 8.88
N LEU A 77 0.80 -12.67 8.45
CA LEU A 77 1.57 -13.10 7.28
C LEU A 77 2.39 -14.39 7.49
N ASN A 78 2.54 -14.87 8.73
CA ASN A 78 3.17 -16.15 8.97
C ASN A 78 2.34 -17.33 8.45
N HIS A 79 1.03 -17.12 8.28
CA HIS A 79 0.09 -18.11 7.75
C HIS A 79 -0.45 -17.77 6.35
N HIS A 80 0.01 -16.65 5.77
CA HIS A 80 -0.46 -16.17 4.48
C HIS A 80 0.24 -16.86 3.32
N GLN A 81 -0.55 -17.32 2.34
CA GLN A 81 -0.09 -17.89 1.08
C GLN A 81 -0.87 -17.26 -0.08
N GLY A 82 -0.19 -16.83 -1.13
CA GLY A 82 -0.76 -16.26 -2.34
C GLY A 82 0.31 -16.02 -3.40
N GLN A 83 -0.10 -15.82 -4.64
CA GLN A 83 0.83 -15.57 -5.76
C GLN A 83 1.33 -14.13 -5.80
N HIS A 84 0.69 -13.21 -5.06
CA HIS A 84 1.12 -11.82 -5.03
C HIS A 84 2.36 -11.65 -4.13
N PRO A 85 3.43 -11.01 -4.66
CA PRO A 85 4.56 -10.63 -3.81
C PRO A 85 4.10 -9.58 -2.80
N ARG A 86 4.25 -9.86 -1.52
CA ARG A 86 3.79 -8.99 -0.43
C ARG A 86 4.88 -8.83 0.64
N MET A 87 4.99 -7.66 1.22
CA MET A 87 5.90 -7.40 2.32
C MET A 87 5.18 -7.06 3.63
N GLY A 88 3.87 -6.85 3.58
CA GLY A 88 3.06 -6.50 4.74
C GLY A 88 1.61 -6.91 4.65
N ALA A 89 0.92 -6.94 5.80
CA ALA A 89 -0.53 -7.08 5.90
C ALA A 89 -1.22 -5.96 5.09
N VAL A 90 -0.66 -4.76 5.16
CA VAL A 90 -0.86 -3.67 4.21
C VAL A 90 0.41 -3.60 3.38
N ASP A 91 0.33 -3.97 2.12
CA ASP A 91 1.50 -4.06 1.27
C ASP A 91 1.93 -2.67 0.74
N VAL A 92 0.97 -1.92 0.20
CA VAL A 92 1.23 -0.61 -0.38
C VAL A 92 0.07 0.36 -0.20
N VAL A 93 0.39 1.63 0.06
CA VAL A 93 -0.59 2.72 0.24
C VAL A 93 -0.17 3.92 -0.62
N PRO A 94 -0.63 3.98 -1.89
CA PRO A 94 -0.38 5.11 -2.77
C PRO A 94 -1.41 6.22 -2.59
N PHE A 95 -0.95 7.46 -2.47
CA PHE A 95 -1.77 8.67 -2.55
C PHE A 95 -1.60 9.31 -3.92
N ILE A 96 -2.72 9.66 -4.57
CA ILE A 96 -2.77 10.17 -5.93
C ILE A 96 -3.52 11.50 -5.94
N PRO A 97 -2.88 12.63 -6.32
CA PRO A 97 -3.57 13.91 -6.45
C PRO A 97 -4.50 13.89 -7.66
N ILE A 98 -5.79 14.23 -7.48
CA ILE A 98 -6.80 14.21 -8.55
C ILE A 98 -7.28 15.62 -8.90
N ARG A 99 -7.75 16.41 -7.93
CA ARG A 99 -8.29 17.75 -8.18
C ARG A 99 -7.91 18.72 -7.07
N ASN A 100 -7.33 19.85 -7.46
CA ASN A 100 -6.91 20.94 -6.55
C ASN A 100 -5.98 20.46 -5.41
N VAL A 101 -5.23 19.41 -5.65
CA VAL A 101 -4.19 18.85 -4.78
C VAL A 101 -2.92 18.77 -5.60
N THR A 102 -1.81 19.26 -5.08
CA THR A 102 -0.51 19.16 -5.74
C THR A 102 0.18 17.84 -5.37
N MET A 103 1.21 17.47 -6.12
CA MET A 103 2.03 16.31 -5.78
C MET A 103 2.76 16.50 -4.45
N GLU A 104 3.20 17.72 -4.17
CA GLU A 104 3.86 18.08 -2.92
C GLU A 104 2.92 17.88 -1.71
N GLU A 105 1.65 18.25 -1.85
CA GLU A 105 0.62 18.01 -0.83
C GLU A 105 0.40 16.49 -0.63
N ALA A 106 0.35 15.71 -1.71
CA ALA A 106 0.22 14.25 -1.62
C ALA A 106 1.45 13.61 -0.96
N VAL A 107 2.65 14.08 -1.28
CA VAL A 107 3.91 13.66 -0.63
C VAL A 107 3.89 13.99 0.86
N ALA A 108 3.48 15.20 1.22
CA ALA A 108 3.39 15.62 2.62
C ALA A 108 2.41 14.72 3.41
N LEU A 109 1.22 14.46 2.85
CA LEU A 109 0.22 13.59 3.45
C LEU A 109 0.73 12.15 3.61
N SER A 110 1.38 11.60 2.59
CA SER A 110 1.95 10.24 2.65
C SER A 110 2.99 10.08 3.76
N LYS A 111 3.82 11.10 3.98
CA LYS A 111 4.81 11.14 5.07
C LYS A 111 4.14 11.25 6.43
N GLU A 112 3.10 12.07 6.55
CA GLU A 112 2.30 12.19 7.77
C GLU A 112 1.66 10.84 8.13
N VAL A 113 1.01 10.19 7.16
CA VAL A 113 0.42 8.85 7.34
C VAL A 113 1.48 7.85 7.74
N GLY A 114 2.64 7.83 7.07
CA GLY A 114 3.73 6.92 7.41
C GLY A 114 4.21 7.08 8.86
N LYS A 115 4.36 8.30 9.32
CA LYS A 115 4.75 8.60 10.71
C LYS A 115 3.70 8.13 11.71
N GLU A 116 2.42 8.37 11.43
CA GLU A 116 1.33 7.92 12.31
C GLU A 116 1.18 6.39 12.33
N VAL A 117 1.34 5.72 11.18
CA VAL A 117 1.32 4.25 11.08
C VAL A 117 2.43 3.63 11.95
N ALA A 118 3.65 4.11 11.81
CA ALA A 118 4.76 3.62 12.63
C ALA A 118 4.53 3.83 14.12
N LYS A 119 3.97 4.99 14.50
CA LYS A 119 3.69 5.33 15.89
C LYS A 119 2.55 4.53 16.50
N ARG A 120 1.44 4.36 15.77
CA ARG A 120 0.22 3.72 16.29
C ARG A 120 0.28 2.20 16.30
N TYR A 121 0.90 1.64 15.25
CA TYR A 121 0.84 0.19 14.98
C TYR A 121 2.20 -0.51 15.07
N ASN A 122 3.28 0.21 15.42
CA ASN A 122 4.66 -0.31 15.41
C ASN A 122 5.04 -0.96 14.06
N LEU A 123 4.42 -0.50 12.97
CA LEU A 123 4.63 -1.02 11.63
C LEU A 123 5.72 -0.21 10.93
N PRO A 124 6.85 -0.81 10.54
CA PRO A 124 7.91 -0.12 9.82
C PRO A 124 7.43 0.34 8.43
N VAL A 125 7.75 1.58 8.09
CA VAL A 125 7.28 2.24 6.88
C VAL A 125 8.43 2.57 5.95
N PHE A 126 8.31 2.19 4.69
CA PHE A 126 9.17 2.61 3.59
C PHE A 126 8.44 3.63 2.72
N LEU A 127 9.05 4.78 2.51
CA LEU A 127 8.55 5.75 1.55
C LEU A 127 9.01 5.37 0.14
N TYR A 128 8.11 5.47 -0.85
CA TYR A 128 8.39 5.09 -2.23
C TYR A 128 7.86 6.11 -3.24
N GLU A 129 8.19 5.95 -4.52
CA GLU A 129 7.83 6.83 -5.63
C GLU A 129 8.21 8.28 -5.34
N LYS A 130 7.27 9.25 -5.47
CA LYS A 130 7.52 10.67 -5.23
C LYS A 130 7.82 11.02 -3.77
N SER A 131 7.52 10.11 -2.86
CA SER A 131 7.81 10.28 -1.43
C SER A 131 9.13 9.66 -1.00
N ALA A 132 9.79 8.91 -1.89
CA ALA A 132 11.02 8.18 -1.59
C ALA A 132 12.09 9.07 -0.96
N SER A 133 12.74 8.57 0.08
CA SER A 133 13.84 9.27 0.76
C SER A 133 15.20 9.06 0.07
N ALA A 134 15.27 8.07 -0.85
CA ALA A 134 16.48 7.76 -1.61
C ALA A 134 16.13 7.15 -2.97
N PRO A 135 16.96 7.34 -4.03
CA PRO A 135 16.67 6.89 -5.39
C PRO A 135 16.37 5.39 -5.51
N HIS A 136 17.05 4.54 -4.74
CA HIS A 136 16.82 3.08 -4.78
C HIS A 136 15.46 2.65 -4.21
N ARG A 137 14.71 3.57 -3.56
CA ARG A 137 13.37 3.34 -2.98
C ARG A 137 12.24 3.86 -3.86
N GLU A 138 12.54 4.57 -4.94
CA GLU A 138 11.49 5.04 -5.87
C GLU A 138 10.73 3.87 -6.48
N ASN A 139 11.42 2.78 -6.82
CA ASN A 139 10.80 1.61 -7.40
C ASN A 139 10.24 0.68 -6.31
N LEU A 140 8.90 0.52 -6.29
CA LEU A 140 8.20 -0.36 -5.35
C LEU A 140 8.72 -1.81 -5.40
N ALA A 141 9.07 -2.33 -6.61
CA ALA A 141 9.59 -3.69 -6.72
C ALA A 141 10.93 -3.86 -5.99
N ALA A 142 11.78 -2.83 -5.98
CA ALA A 142 13.02 -2.84 -5.22
C ALA A 142 12.76 -2.81 -3.70
N VAL A 143 11.79 -2.00 -3.25
CA VAL A 143 11.38 -1.96 -1.84
C VAL A 143 10.82 -3.30 -1.40
N ARG A 144 9.94 -3.91 -2.20
CA ARG A 144 9.27 -5.18 -1.92
C ARG A 144 10.16 -6.42 -2.05
N LYS A 145 11.33 -6.29 -2.70
CA LYS A 145 12.24 -7.41 -2.96
C LYS A 145 12.61 -8.15 -1.68
N GLY A 146 12.40 -9.48 -1.71
CA GLY A 146 12.58 -10.37 -0.56
C GLY A 146 11.28 -10.66 0.17
N GLU A 147 10.23 -9.91 -0.11
CA GLU A 147 8.88 -10.09 0.46
C GLU A 147 8.89 -10.09 1.99
N PHE A 148 7.83 -10.55 2.61
CA PHE A 148 7.71 -10.64 4.07
C PHE A 148 8.87 -11.44 4.69
N GLU A 149 9.25 -12.54 4.07
CA GLU A 149 10.27 -13.47 4.57
C GLU A 149 11.66 -12.82 4.59
N GLY A 150 12.06 -12.21 3.48
CA GLY A 150 13.37 -11.58 3.37
C GLY A 150 13.48 -10.22 4.06
N MET A 151 12.34 -9.60 4.40
CA MET A 151 12.34 -8.28 5.01
C MET A 151 13.03 -8.26 6.38
N ALA A 152 12.98 -9.36 7.13
CA ALA A 152 13.64 -9.47 8.43
C ALA A 152 15.16 -9.23 8.40
N GLU A 153 15.81 -9.67 7.30
CA GLU A 153 17.25 -9.43 7.12
C GLU A 153 17.53 -8.14 6.34
N LYS A 154 16.67 -7.80 5.39
CA LYS A 154 16.81 -6.59 4.59
C LYS A 154 16.76 -5.32 5.45
N ILE A 155 15.82 -5.24 6.38
CA ILE A 155 15.58 -4.06 7.23
C ILE A 155 16.77 -3.75 8.17
N LYS A 156 17.66 -4.71 8.41
CA LYS A 156 18.88 -4.53 9.22
C LYS A 156 20.00 -3.83 8.46
N GLN A 157 19.93 -3.80 7.12
CA GLN A 157 20.93 -3.15 6.27
C GLN A 157 20.74 -1.63 6.36
N PRO A 158 21.78 -0.83 6.57
CA PRO A 158 21.65 0.63 6.76
C PRO A 158 20.89 1.33 5.63
N GLU A 159 21.09 0.93 4.36
CA GLU A 159 20.40 1.49 3.21
C GLU A 159 18.91 1.11 3.14
N TRP A 160 18.50 0.09 3.91
CA TRP A 160 17.12 -0.38 4.01
C TRP A 160 16.49 -0.16 5.40
N HIS A 161 17.10 0.70 6.25
CA HIS A 161 16.39 1.13 7.45
C HIS A 161 15.08 1.84 7.05
N PRO A 162 13.97 1.60 7.76
CA PRO A 162 12.68 2.22 7.44
C PRO A 162 12.76 3.74 7.59
N ASP A 163 11.92 4.44 6.84
CA ASP A 163 11.80 5.90 6.97
C ASP A 163 11.12 6.28 8.29
N PHE A 164 10.21 5.42 8.77
CA PHE A 164 9.56 5.55 10.08
C PHE A 164 9.43 4.19 10.74
N GLY A 165 9.55 4.19 12.06
CA GLY A 165 9.46 2.98 12.88
C GLY A 165 10.82 2.37 13.19
N LEU A 166 10.82 1.20 13.83
CA LEU A 166 12.02 0.47 14.20
C LEU A 166 12.58 -0.30 12.98
N ALA A 167 13.91 -0.48 12.96
CA ALA A 167 14.57 -1.33 11.97
C ALA A 167 14.37 -2.82 12.29
N GLU A 168 13.13 -3.20 12.54
CA GLU A 168 12.71 -4.54 12.89
C GLU A 168 11.33 -4.82 12.26
N ARG A 169 11.20 -5.89 11.51
CA ARG A 169 9.94 -6.30 10.88
C ARG A 169 8.88 -6.59 11.93
N HIS A 170 7.66 -6.05 11.76
CA HIS A 170 6.54 -6.41 12.62
C HIS A 170 6.29 -7.93 12.54
N PRO A 171 6.09 -8.64 13.67
CA PRO A 171 6.10 -10.11 13.72
C PRO A 171 5.03 -10.77 12.85
N THR A 172 3.85 -10.18 12.73
CA THR A 172 2.72 -10.70 11.93
C THR A 172 2.41 -9.85 10.71
N ALA A 173 2.44 -8.53 10.85
CA ALA A 173 2.03 -7.59 9.81
C ALA A 173 3.15 -7.13 8.86
N GLY A 174 4.41 -7.49 9.11
CA GLY A 174 5.53 -7.20 8.21
C GLY A 174 5.95 -5.74 8.19
N THR A 175 5.92 -5.13 7.01
CA THR A 175 6.27 -3.73 6.74
C THR A 175 5.32 -3.16 5.69
N VAL A 176 5.25 -1.84 5.53
CA VAL A 176 4.37 -1.20 4.54
C VAL A 176 5.15 -0.20 3.68
N ALA A 177 4.81 -0.13 2.38
CA ALA A 177 5.24 0.96 1.51
C ALA A 177 4.14 2.03 1.41
N ILE A 178 4.50 3.29 1.71
CA ILE A 178 3.58 4.42 1.63
C ILE A 178 4.19 5.49 0.73
N GLY A 179 3.43 6.06 -0.19
CA GLY A 179 3.98 7.09 -1.07
C GLY A 179 2.93 7.82 -1.88
N ALA A 180 3.38 8.85 -2.59
CA ALA A 180 2.59 9.59 -3.55
C ALA A 180 3.05 9.27 -4.97
N ARG A 181 2.11 9.11 -5.89
CA ARG A 181 2.40 8.82 -7.30
C ARG A 181 1.38 9.46 -8.24
N MET A 182 1.70 9.51 -9.50
CA MET A 182 0.73 9.86 -10.54
C MET A 182 -0.32 8.75 -10.72
N PRO A 183 -1.50 9.08 -11.27
CA PRO A 183 -2.47 8.07 -11.70
C PRO A 183 -1.81 7.01 -12.57
N LEU A 184 -2.12 5.76 -12.33
CA LEU A 184 -1.59 4.61 -13.06
C LEU A 184 -2.75 3.76 -13.57
N VAL A 185 -2.75 3.47 -14.86
CA VAL A 185 -3.62 2.46 -15.45
C VAL A 185 -2.85 1.15 -15.52
N ALA A 186 -3.25 0.18 -14.69
CA ALA A 186 -2.70 -1.16 -14.78
C ALA A 186 -3.31 -1.89 -15.99
N TYR A 187 -2.47 -2.35 -16.89
CA TYR A 187 -2.88 -3.12 -18.05
C TYR A 187 -2.09 -4.43 -18.12
N ASN A 188 -2.78 -5.55 -17.98
CA ASN A 188 -2.20 -6.88 -18.01
C ASN A 188 -2.68 -7.61 -19.26
N ILE A 189 -1.77 -8.20 -20.01
CA ILE A 189 -2.05 -9.07 -21.16
C ILE A 189 -1.57 -10.47 -20.82
N ASN A 190 -2.46 -11.44 -20.83
CA ASN A 190 -2.10 -12.84 -20.74
C ASN A 190 -1.57 -13.30 -22.10
N LEU A 191 -0.29 -13.63 -22.17
CA LEU A 191 0.37 -14.08 -23.38
C LEU A 191 0.52 -15.59 -23.40
N ASN A 192 0.58 -16.16 -24.59
CA ASN A 192 0.96 -17.55 -24.75
C ASN A 192 2.47 -17.75 -24.40
N ARG A 193 2.86 -18.85 -23.79
CA ARG A 193 4.20 -19.12 -23.24
C ARG A 193 5.38 -18.75 -24.17
N SER A 194 5.20 -18.79 -25.48
CA SER A 194 6.23 -18.44 -26.47
C SER A 194 6.49 -16.94 -26.57
N GLU A 195 5.54 -16.10 -26.14
CA GLU A 195 5.57 -14.64 -26.27
C GLU A 195 5.99 -13.96 -24.96
N GLU A 196 5.76 -14.57 -23.81
CA GLU A 196 6.16 -14.04 -22.49
C GLU A 196 7.66 -13.69 -22.40
N ARG A 197 8.52 -14.42 -23.10
CA ARG A 197 9.96 -14.15 -23.16
C ARG A 197 10.33 -12.91 -23.98
N ARG A 198 9.47 -12.44 -24.89
CA ARG A 198 9.75 -11.28 -25.76
C ARG A 198 9.36 -9.98 -25.06
N VAL A 199 8.22 -9.94 -24.40
CA VAL A 199 7.71 -8.73 -23.73
C VAL A 199 8.62 -8.27 -22.58
N GLY A 200 9.21 -9.16 -21.84
CA GLY A 200 10.13 -8.81 -20.74
C GLY A 200 11.46 -8.15 -21.18
N LYS A 201 11.76 -8.10 -22.50
CA LYS A 201 12.98 -7.45 -23.03
C LYS A 201 12.70 -6.07 -23.67
N GLU A 202 11.46 -5.79 -24.02
CA GLU A 202 11.08 -4.57 -24.74
C GLU A 202 10.43 -3.49 -23.84
N CYS A 203 10.00 -3.84 -22.62
CA CYS A 203 9.48 -2.92 -21.62
C CYS A 203 10.57 -2.45 -20.64
N ARG A 204 11.66 -1.87 -21.16
CA ARG A 204 12.66 -1.16 -20.35
C ARG A 204 12.73 0.31 -20.77
#